data_7ff9301ff890b4afa674c5e1b0da40f8
#
_entry.id   7ff9301ff890b4afa674c5e1b0da40f8
#
_cell.length_a   1.000
_cell.length_b   1.000
_cell.length_c   1.000
_cell.angle_alpha   90.00
_cell.angle_beta   90.00
_cell.angle_gamma   90.00
#
_symmetry.space_group_name_H-M   'P 1'
#
loop_
_entity.id
_entity.type
_entity.pdbx_description
1 polymer ?
#
loop_
_entity_poly.entity_id
_entity_poly.type
_entity_poly.pdbx_seq_one_letter_code
_entity_poly.pdbx_strand_id
1 'polypeptide(L)'
;MNGIKFKGYKAFSDDWISIENFPNITVLIGRNNSGKSSCIDVIESLTNPIVYKQCQELGLDVIMEHNLTEEEVKSVFPESTYGGGIPANNFWEFGKNFIGERVAFDVGVQSRYIGEGVEFLYNWCSNEEIFQKKYERYWKLFESRQVNDWEGYCVRRLSAERNILPEVEEDSEYLESTGVGASNLIRKILNYSGYDENLIEKELLGALNYIIYPESQYSGIKVQQIRKDDGIYWEIYLIENERRFPLSRMGSGLKTIILVLLNLLIIPQFEKGDKDKIIYAFEELENNLHPALQRRLFDYLYQYSCKHDVMMFLTTHSHIAINAFSEKEKVQILHVMKNNQVSTIQRIDNYSKSELLNDLDIRASDLLQSNGIVWVEGPSDRVYVKRWIELEGIKFQEGRDYQFMYYGGRLLSHYTMKEADDMINVLMTNRNAAILIDSDKRTKNSRINDTKKRIREEFQSNNMFCWITKGKEIENYIPWEAINKKYPRIDKQCGEYELFPEYIKTVYPGF
;
A
#
# COMPACT_ATOMS: atom_id res chain seq x y z
N MET A 1 8.07 11.11 -14.96
CA MET A 1 9.20 10.14 -14.89
C MET A 1 8.66 8.71 -14.88
N ASN A 2 9.24 7.81 -15.69
CA ASN A 2 8.72 6.45 -15.89
C ASN A 2 9.48 5.38 -15.12
N GLY A 3 10.71 5.68 -14.71
CA GLY A 3 11.52 4.75 -13.94
C GLY A 3 12.86 5.33 -13.55
N ILE A 4 13.54 4.64 -12.67
CA ILE A 4 14.93 4.87 -12.30
C ILE A 4 15.70 3.56 -12.36
N LYS A 5 16.98 3.65 -12.69
CA LYS A 5 17.96 2.60 -12.46
C LYS A 5 19.02 3.14 -11.54
N PHE A 6 19.44 2.36 -10.58
CA PHE A 6 20.51 2.75 -9.66
C PHE A 6 21.40 1.58 -9.31
N LYS A 7 22.63 1.87 -8.86
CA LYS A 7 23.63 0.88 -8.44
C LYS A 7 24.60 1.45 -7.41
N GLY A 8 25.44 0.59 -6.84
CA GLY A 8 26.60 0.96 -6.04
C GLY A 8 26.32 1.54 -4.65
N TYR A 9 25.06 1.61 -4.21
CA TYR A 9 24.69 2.30 -2.97
C TYR A 9 24.44 1.31 -1.82
N LYS A 10 25.25 1.41 -0.75
CA LYS A 10 25.14 0.60 0.48
C LYS A 10 25.13 -0.90 0.20
N ALA A 11 23.97 -1.56 0.34
CA ALA A 11 23.82 -3.00 0.13
C ALA A 11 23.57 -3.39 -1.34
N PHE A 12 23.40 -2.42 -2.24
CA PHE A 12 23.23 -2.66 -3.66
C PHE A 12 24.57 -2.75 -4.38
N SER A 13 24.71 -3.73 -5.27
CA SER A 13 25.94 -3.96 -6.04
C SER A 13 26.14 -2.97 -7.17
N ASP A 14 27.20 -3.19 -7.94
CA ASP A 14 27.49 -2.45 -9.17
C ASP A 14 26.57 -2.85 -10.36
N ASP A 15 25.69 -3.83 -10.16
CA ASP A 15 24.68 -4.17 -11.16
C ASP A 15 23.50 -3.21 -11.08
N TRP A 16 22.98 -2.80 -12.25
CA TRP A 16 21.85 -1.90 -12.32
C TRP A 16 20.55 -2.54 -11.82
N ILE A 17 19.91 -1.88 -10.88
CA ILE A 17 18.60 -2.24 -10.35
C ILE A 17 17.57 -1.25 -10.88
N SER A 18 16.47 -1.74 -11.44
CA SER A 18 15.42 -0.92 -12.01
C SER A 18 14.18 -0.87 -11.12
N ILE A 19 13.63 0.33 -10.93
CA ILE A 19 12.28 0.55 -10.42
C ILE A 19 11.50 1.25 -11.51
N GLU A 20 10.53 0.55 -12.07
CA GLU A 20 9.68 1.07 -13.15
C GLU A 20 8.32 1.48 -12.61
N ASN A 21 7.82 2.59 -13.16
CA ASN A 21 6.57 3.22 -12.78
C ASN A 21 6.53 3.66 -11.30
N PHE A 22 5.93 4.79 -11.06
CA PHE A 22 5.75 5.34 -9.72
C PHE A 22 4.27 5.65 -9.52
N PRO A 23 3.46 4.62 -9.15
CA PRO A 23 2.06 4.86 -8.81
C PRO A 23 1.94 5.63 -7.50
N ASN A 24 0.72 5.95 -7.10
CA ASN A 24 0.46 6.67 -5.87
C ASN A 24 1.09 6.01 -4.63
N ILE A 25 1.12 4.66 -4.57
CA ILE A 25 1.77 3.95 -3.47
C ILE A 25 2.77 2.92 -4.01
N THR A 26 4.00 2.99 -3.51
CA THR A 26 5.03 1.98 -3.71
C THR A 26 5.36 1.33 -2.37
N VAL A 27 5.08 0.05 -2.22
CA VAL A 27 5.37 -0.73 -1.02
C VAL A 27 6.67 -1.49 -1.23
N LEU A 28 7.66 -1.22 -0.37
CA LEU A 28 8.95 -1.91 -0.31
C LEU A 28 8.88 -2.97 0.78
N ILE A 29 8.80 -4.24 0.41
CA ILE A 29 8.67 -5.33 1.36
C ILE A 29 9.93 -6.22 1.34
N GLY A 30 10.32 -6.77 2.49
CA GLY A 30 11.48 -7.65 2.61
C GLY A 30 11.95 -7.77 4.05
N ARG A 31 12.90 -8.68 4.30
CA ARG A 31 13.48 -8.90 5.64
C ARG A 31 14.21 -7.66 6.18
N ASN A 32 14.48 -7.66 7.47
CA ASN A 32 15.34 -6.63 8.07
C ASN A 32 16.72 -6.64 7.40
N ASN A 33 17.27 -5.44 7.23
CA ASN A 33 18.57 -5.23 6.56
C ASN A 33 18.63 -5.71 5.09
N SER A 34 17.48 -5.80 4.40
CA SER A 34 17.45 -6.12 2.97
C SER A 34 17.74 -4.94 2.05
N GLY A 35 17.74 -3.69 2.57
CA GLY A 35 17.99 -2.48 1.78
C GLY A 35 16.78 -1.59 1.53
N LYS A 36 15.63 -1.85 2.18
CA LYS A 36 14.39 -1.04 2.02
C LYS A 36 14.62 0.45 2.29
N SER A 37 15.25 0.79 3.41
CA SER A 37 15.56 2.19 3.74
C SER A 37 16.57 2.81 2.76
N SER A 38 17.48 2.01 2.21
CA SER A 38 18.40 2.50 1.17
C SER A 38 17.67 2.85 -0.13
N CYS A 39 16.56 2.19 -0.45
CA CYS A 39 15.70 2.61 -1.56
C CYS A 39 15.06 3.98 -1.28
N ILE A 40 14.61 4.22 -0.03
CA ILE A 40 14.09 5.53 0.38
C ILE A 40 15.16 6.62 0.25
N ASP A 41 16.40 6.32 0.67
CA ASP A 41 17.52 7.28 0.54
C ASP A 41 17.76 7.65 -0.93
N VAL A 42 17.69 6.68 -1.87
CA VAL A 42 17.82 6.93 -3.31
C VAL A 42 16.69 7.84 -3.80
N ILE A 43 15.44 7.58 -3.41
CA ILE A 43 14.29 8.44 -3.78
C ILE A 43 14.47 9.86 -3.24
N GLU A 44 14.83 9.99 -1.98
CA GLU A 44 15.08 11.29 -1.32
C GLU A 44 16.23 12.06 -2.01
N SER A 45 17.28 11.35 -2.40
CA SER A 45 18.43 11.96 -3.08
C SER A 45 18.04 12.65 -4.41
N LEU A 46 17.05 12.10 -5.13
CA LEU A 46 16.59 12.66 -6.40
C LEU A 46 15.76 13.95 -6.26
N THR A 47 15.36 14.31 -5.06
CA THR A 47 14.63 15.56 -4.81
C THR A 47 15.54 16.74 -4.46
N ASN A 48 16.79 16.46 -4.03
CA ASN A 48 17.71 17.49 -3.55
C ASN A 48 19.16 17.19 -4.00
N PRO A 49 19.80 18.08 -4.78
CA PRO A 49 21.15 17.84 -5.30
C PRO A 49 22.23 17.74 -4.22
N ILE A 50 22.03 18.37 -3.05
CA ILE A 50 22.99 18.26 -1.92
C ILE A 50 22.94 16.85 -1.34
N VAL A 51 21.73 16.32 -1.14
CA VAL A 51 21.54 14.94 -0.65
C VAL A 51 22.06 13.94 -1.68
N TYR A 52 21.79 14.17 -2.97
CA TYR A 52 22.31 13.33 -4.04
C TYR A 52 23.86 13.28 -4.03
N LYS A 53 24.51 14.42 -3.90
CA LYS A 53 25.99 14.49 -3.81
C LYS A 53 26.53 13.62 -2.67
N GLN A 54 25.90 13.68 -1.50
CA GLN A 54 26.30 12.84 -0.36
C GLN A 54 26.13 11.34 -0.66
N CYS A 55 25.03 10.95 -1.31
CA CYS A 55 24.81 9.57 -1.72
C CYS A 55 25.78 9.13 -2.83
N GLN A 56 26.13 10.00 -3.76
CA GLN A 56 27.11 9.76 -4.81
C GLN A 56 28.51 9.53 -4.24
N GLU A 57 28.90 10.27 -3.23
CA GLU A 57 30.18 10.06 -2.51
C GLU A 57 30.23 8.67 -1.82
N LEU A 58 29.07 8.06 -1.56
CA LEU A 58 28.91 6.71 -1.03
C LEU A 58 28.74 5.63 -2.13
N GLY A 59 28.92 6.00 -3.40
CA GLY A 59 28.92 5.11 -4.55
C GLY A 59 27.60 5.06 -5.35
N LEU A 60 26.62 5.90 -5.04
CA LEU A 60 25.36 5.91 -5.78
C LEU A 60 25.54 6.43 -7.21
N ASP A 61 25.14 5.62 -8.19
CA ASP A 61 24.92 6.03 -9.57
C ASP A 61 23.44 5.86 -9.93
N VAL A 62 22.84 6.83 -10.60
CA VAL A 62 21.43 6.79 -11.01
C VAL A 62 21.25 7.17 -12.46
N ILE A 63 20.43 6.38 -13.17
CA ILE A 63 19.88 6.68 -14.48
C ILE A 63 18.37 6.92 -14.32
N MET A 64 17.89 8.06 -14.82
CA MET A 64 16.45 8.34 -14.86
C MET A 64 15.91 8.02 -16.26
N GLU A 65 14.72 7.41 -16.30
CA GLU A 65 14.04 7.09 -17.54
C GLU A 65 12.73 7.87 -17.65
N HIS A 66 12.52 8.48 -18.81
CA HIS A 66 11.38 9.33 -19.08
C HIS A 66 10.81 9.04 -20.48
N ASN A 67 9.50 9.06 -20.64
CA ASN A 67 8.86 9.01 -21.94
C ASN A 67 8.54 10.43 -22.38
N LEU A 68 9.04 10.82 -23.54
CA LEU A 68 8.82 12.16 -24.08
C LEU A 68 7.33 12.44 -24.26
N THR A 69 6.85 13.51 -23.63
CA THR A 69 5.48 13.98 -23.77
C THR A 69 5.26 14.80 -25.02
N GLU A 70 4.00 14.94 -25.46
CA GLU A 70 3.67 15.80 -26.61
C GLU A 70 4.10 17.26 -26.38
N GLU A 71 3.95 17.78 -25.17
CA GLU A 71 4.33 19.16 -24.83
C GLU A 71 5.83 19.39 -24.92
N GLU A 72 6.64 18.45 -24.41
CA GLU A 72 8.08 18.50 -24.50
C GLU A 72 8.54 18.44 -25.94
N VAL A 73 7.99 17.53 -26.73
CA VAL A 73 8.30 17.40 -28.14
C VAL A 73 7.89 18.66 -28.93
N LYS A 74 6.70 19.22 -28.67
CA LYS A 74 6.26 20.48 -29.30
C LYS A 74 7.17 21.66 -28.97
N SER A 75 7.71 21.68 -27.78
CA SER A 75 8.60 22.76 -27.36
C SER A 75 9.93 22.76 -28.09
N VAL A 76 10.40 21.60 -28.53
CA VAL A 76 11.63 21.40 -29.34
C VAL A 76 11.34 21.48 -30.85
N PHE A 77 10.16 21.02 -31.25
CA PHE A 77 9.72 20.96 -32.66
C PHE A 77 8.42 21.76 -32.85
N PRO A 78 8.45 23.10 -32.77
CA PRO A 78 7.25 23.91 -32.89
C PRO A 78 6.65 23.89 -34.28
N GLU A 79 5.33 24.02 -34.40
CA GLU A 79 4.60 24.04 -35.67
C GLU A 79 4.95 25.22 -36.57
N SER A 80 5.41 26.31 -35.96
CA SER A 80 5.78 27.55 -36.67
C SER A 80 7.14 27.52 -37.34
N THR A 81 7.96 26.49 -37.10
CA THR A 81 9.34 26.47 -37.62
C THR A 81 9.46 25.54 -38.83
N TYR A 82 9.98 26.10 -39.92
CA TYR A 82 10.33 25.36 -41.11
C TYR A 82 11.85 25.20 -41.17
N GLY A 83 12.34 23.95 -41.20
CA GLY A 83 13.76 23.62 -41.17
C GLY A 83 14.23 22.98 -42.51
N GLY A 84 15.40 23.39 -42.99
CA GLY A 84 16.01 22.83 -44.22
C GLY A 84 16.32 21.33 -44.09
N GLY A 85 15.91 20.56 -45.09
CA GLY A 85 16.21 19.12 -45.20
C GLY A 85 15.08 18.18 -44.72
N ILE A 86 13.97 18.70 -44.25
CA ILE A 86 12.77 17.91 -43.93
C ILE A 86 11.80 18.03 -45.11
N PRO A 87 11.36 16.92 -45.73
CA PRO A 87 10.46 16.99 -46.88
C PRO A 87 9.12 17.61 -46.51
N ALA A 88 8.80 18.72 -47.15
CA ALA A 88 7.47 19.29 -47.39
C ALA A 88 6.61 19.77 -46.22
N ASN A 89 6.97 19.58 -44.92
CA ASN A 89 6.08 19.92 -43.77
C ASN A 89 6.82 20.70 -42.70
N ASN A 90 6.05 21.20 -41.72
CA ASN A 90 6.59 21.92 -40.59
C ASN A 90 7.42 20.99 -39.68
N PHE A 91 8.18 21.59 -38.79
CA PHE A 91 9.12 20.89 -37.91
C PHE A 91 8.39 19.92 -36.95
N TRP A 92 7.15 20.22 -36.63
CA TRP A 92 6.27 19.39 -35.80
C TRP A 92 5.94 18.03 -36.44
N GLU A 93 5.71 17.96 -37.74
CA GLU A 93 5.44 16.68 -38.43
C GLU A 93 6.59 15.68 -38.29
N PHE A 94 7.82 16.17 -38.16
CA PHE A 94 8.97 15.35 -37.83
C PHE A 94 8.99 15.01 -36.32
N GLY A 95 8.69 16.00 -35.47
CA GLY A 95 8.73 15.88 -34.01
C GLY A 95 7.76 14.83 -33.46
N LYS A 96 6.57 14.69 -34.02
CA LYS A 96 5.55 13.72 -33.61
C LYS A 96 6.05 12.28 -33.40
N ASN A 97 7.08 11.90 -34.19
CA ASN A 97 7.64 10.56 -34.12
C ASN A 97 8.39 10.28 -32.79
N PHE A 98 8.67 11.31 -32.01
CA PHE A 98 9.36 11.18 -30.70
C PHE A 98 8.40 11.13 -29.51
N ILE A 99 7.09 11.32 -29.73
CA ILE A 99 6.11 11.24 -28.65
C ILE A 99 6.05 9.80 -28.12
N GLY A 100 6.24 9.65 -26.81
CA GLY A 100 6.22 8.35 -26.14
C GLY A 100 7.54 7.57 -26.21
N GLU A 101 8.55 8.07 -26.95
CA GLU A 101 9.88 7.45 -26.95
C GLU A 101 10.50 7.51 -25.56
N ARG A 102 11.10 6.38 -25.11
CA ARG A 102 11.77 6.27 -23.81
C ARG A 102 13.20 6.76 -23.93
N VAL A 103 13.53 7.73 -23.12
CA VAL A 103 14.86 8.34 -23.03
C VAL A 103 15.45 8.13 -21.64
N ALA A 104 16.77 8.08 -21.55
CA ALA A 104 17.47 7.84 -20.29
C ALA A 104 18.56 8.92 -20.06
N PHE A 105 18.70 9.33 -18.81
CA PHE A 105 19.65 10.34 -18.38
C PHE A 105 20.46 9.83 -17.21
N ASP A 106 21.77 9.98 -17.30
CA ASP A 106 22.68 9.82 -16.17
C ASP A 106 22.59 11.05 -15.27
N VAL A 107 22.36 10.83 -13.99
CA VAL A 107 22.18 11.88 -12.99
C VAL A 107 23.52 12.18 -12.31
N GLY A 108 23.94 13.42 -12.38
CA GLY A 108 25.11 13.93 -11.69
C GLY A 108 24.81 15.23 -10.96
N VAL A 109 25.83 15.84 -10.41
CA VAL A 109 25.76 17.16 -9.78
C VAL A 109 26.96 18.02 -10.14
N GLN A 110 26.71 19.33 -10.22
CA GLN A 110 27.77 20.32 -10.46
C GLN A 110 27.64 21.51 -9.48
N SER A 111 28.75 22.19 -9.23
CA SER A 111 28.72 23.43 -8.46
C SER A 111 28.14 24.56 -9.31
N ARG A 112 27.30 25.40 -8.72
CA ARG A 112 26.75 26.58 -9.42
C ARG A 112 27.88 27.58 -9.73
N TYR A 113 27.83 28.17 -10.92
CA TYR A 113 28.80 29.19 -11.34
C TYR A 113 28.68 30.49 -10.58
N ILE A 114 27.51 30.81 -10.02
CA ILE A 114 27.24 32.04 -9.26
C ILE A 114 26.55 31.65 -7.96
N GLY A 115 27.23 31.89 -6.83
CA GLY A 115 26.77 31.57 -5.48
C GLY A 115 27.28 30.23 -4.95
N GLU A 116 27.11 30.02 -3.65
CA GLU A 116 27.41 28.75 -2.99
C GLU A 116 26.20 27.81 -3.21
N GLY A 117 26.39 26.70 -3.92
CA GLY A 117 25.33 25.72 -4.12
C GLY A 117 25.71 24.62 -5.11
N VAL A 118 24.88 23.59 -5.11
CA VAL A 118 24.96 22.42 -6.01
C VAL A 118 23.67 22.34 -6.79
N GLU A 119 23.75 21.95 -8.05
CA GLU A 119 22.60 21.71 -8.92
C GLU A 119 22.74 20.36 -9.61
N PHE A 120 21.62 19.78 -10.03
CA PHE A 120 21.64 18.55 -10.81
C PHE A 120 22.25 18.78 -12.18
N LEU A 121 22.95 17.75 -12.67
CA LEU A 121 23.44 17.64 -14.05
C LEU A 121 22.87 16.38 -14.66
N TYR A 122 22.24 16.51 -15.81
CA TYR A 122 21.65 15.39 -16.54
C TYR A 122 22.40 15.17 -17.84
N ASN A 123 23.02 13.99 -17.96
CA ASN A 123 23.72 13.59 -19.18
C ASN A 123 22.95 12.48 -19.88
N TRP A 124 22.80 12.57 -21.19
CA TRP A 124 22.16 11.53 -21.97
C TRP A 124 22.92 10.21 -21.90
N CYS A 125 22.22 9.13 -21.48
CA CYS A 125 22.70 7.77 -21.59
C CYS A 125 22.38 7.23 -22.97
N SER A 126 23.36 7.23 -23.85
CA SER A 126 23.19 6.76 -25.21
C SER A 126 23.42 5.25 -25.30
N ASN A 127 22.52 4.43 -24.84
CA ASN A 127 22.65 2.96 -24.99
C ASN A 127 21.94 2.38 -26.23
N GLU A 128 21.26 3.17 -27.04
CA GLU A 128 20.64 2.67 -28.25
C GLU A 128 21.30 3.28 -29.49
N GLU A 129 22.09 2.47 -30.18
CA GLU A 129 22.81 2.83 -31.43
C GLU A 129 21.91 3.48 -32.51
N ILE A 130 20.60 3.28 -32.41
CA ILE A 130 19.61 3.80 -33.39
C ILE A 130 19.42 5.30 -33.25
N PHE A 131 19.50 5.84 -32.06
CA PHE A 131 19.28 7.26 -31.79
C PHE A 131 20.54 8.12 -32.02
N GLN A 132 21.72 7.64 -31.65
CA GLN A 132 22.94 8.42 -31.57
C GLN A 132 23.37 9.09 -32.88
N LYS A 133 23.32 8.38 -34.02
CA LYS A 133 23.91 8.89 -35.26
C LYS A 133 23.00 9.80 -36.10
N LYS A 134 21.69 9.66 -35.99
CA LYS A 134 20.73 10.35 -36.86
C LYS A 134 20.18 11.63 -36.26
N TYR A 135 20.18 11.76 -34.95
CA TYR A 135 19.44 12.81 -34.22
C TYR A 135 20.24 13.56 -33.16
N GLU A 136 21.54 13.38 -33.06
CA GLU A 136 22.44 13.96 -32.02
C GLU A 136 22.23 15.48 -31.83
N ARG A 137 22.00 16.24 -32.90
CA ARG A 137 21.77 17.67 -32.76
C ARG A 137 20.43 18.05 -32.13
N TYR A 138 19.41 17.17 -32.17
CA TYR A 138 18.10 17.42 -31.55
C TYR A 138 18.13 17.09 -30.03
N TRP A 139 18.98 16.18 -29.67
CA TRP A 139 19.18 15.81 -28.27
C TRP A 139 19.66 16.96 -27.42
N LYS A 140 20.58 17.76 -27.90
CA LYS A 140 21.04 18.96 -27.19
C LYS A 140 19.91 19.95 -26.87
N LEU A 141 18.82 19.91 -27.61
CA LEU A 141 17.64 20.73 -27.35
C LEU A 141 16.81 20.19 -26.22
N PHE A 142 16.82 18.86 -25.97
CA PHE A 142 16.19 18.26 -24.82
C PHE A 142 17.07 18.33 -23.56
N GLU A 143 18.40 18.29 -23.68
CA GLU A 143 19.35 18.41 -22.56
C GLU A 143 19.18 19.69 -21.73
N SER A 144 18.67 20.75 -22.33
CA SER A 144 18.43 22.03 -21.65
C SER A 144 17.17 22.04 -20.79
N ARG A 145 16.43 20.92 -20.70
CA ARG A 145 15.14 20.86 -20.01
C ARG A 145 15.23 20.04 -18.75
N GLN A 146 14.40 20.44 -17.78
CA GLN A 146 14.27 19.72 -16.51
C GLN A 146 13.65 18.34 -16.78
N VAL A 147 14.43 17.29 -16.58
CA VAL A 147 14.05 15.90 -16.83
C VAL A 147 13.60 15.22 -15.52
N ASN A 148 13.99 15.78 -14.40
CA ASN A 148 13.67 15.25 -13.09
C ASN A 148 12.40 15.88 -12.55
N ASP A 149 11.29 15.15 -12.67
CA ASP A 149 9.99 15.58 -12.18
C ASP A 149 9.95 15.75 -10.65
N TRP A 150 10.94 15.20 -9.93
CA TRP A 150 11.01 15.24 -8.45
C TRP A 150 11.92 16.33 -7.90
N GLU A 151 12.65 17.03 -8.76
CA GLU A 151 13.47 18.15 -8.31
C GLU A 151 12.62 19.24 -7.66
N GLY A 152 12.96 19.58 -6.43
CA GLY A 152 12.23 20.56 -5.62
C GLY A 152 11.01 19.98 -4.88
N TYR A 153 10.74 18.66 -4.98
CA TYR A 153 9.80 18.02 -4.07
C TYR A 153 10.35 17.95 -2.66
N CYS A 154 9.48 18.04 -1.66
CA CYS A 154 9.81 17.81 -0.26
C CYS A 154 9.54 16.33 0.07
N VAL A 155 10.54 15.61 0.59
CA VAL A 155 10.32 14.26 1.12
C VAL A 155 9.98 14.35 2.61
N ARG A 156 8.78 13.91 2.96
CA ARG A 156 8.34 13.80 4.36
C ARG A 156 8.54 12.36 4.83
N ARG A 157 9.67 12.15 5.49
CA ARG A 157 10.08 10.87 6.03
C ARG A 157 9.59 10.68 7.46
N LEU A 158 9.07 9.48 7.77
CA LEU A 158 8.78 9.02 9.12
C LEU A 158 9.56 7.73 9.36
N SER A 159 10.52 7.79 10.26
CA SER A 159 11.46 6.70 10.55
C SER A 159 10.79 5.54 11.27
N ALA A 160 11.39 4.34 11.19
CA ALA A 160 10.95 3.17 11.95
C ALA A 160 11.03 3.40 13.47
N GLU A 161 12.10 4.06 13.93
CA GLU A 161 12.24 4.50 15.32
C GLU A 161 11.62 5.88 15.48
N ARG A 162 10.45 5.94 16.12
CA ARG A 162 9.67 7.16 16.33
C ARG A 162 8.93 7.15 17.64
N ASN A 163 8.75 8.33 18.22
CA ASN A 163 8.02 8.51 19.46
C ASN A 163 7.47 9.93 19.57
N ILE A 164 6.45 10.11 20.42
CA ILE A 164 5.97 11.40 20.86
C ILE A 164 6.23 11.48 22.36
N LEU A 165 7.03 12.45 22.75
CA LEU A 165 7.40 12.72 24.13
C LEU A 165 7.00 14.15 24.51
N PRO A 166 6.86 14.47 25.81
CA PRO A 166 6.74 15.85 26.24
C PRO A 166 8.00 16.65 25.88
N GLU A 167 7.81 17.83 25.32
CA GLU A 167 8.88 18.69 24.80
C GLU A 167 8.98 20.01 25.55
N VAL A 168 10.18 20.54 25.69
CA VAL A 168 10.38 21.91 26.13
C VAL A 168 9.79 22.85 25.07
N GLU A 169 9.32 24.02 25.50
CA GLU A 169 8.75 24.99 24.57
C GLU A 169 9.76 25.47 23.54
N GLU A 170 9.44 25.26 22.27
CA GLU A 170 10.20 25.76 21.13
C GLU A 170 9.24 26.43 20.14
N ASP A 171 9.67 27.54 19.55
CA ASP A 171 8.92 28.23 18.51
C ASP A 171 9.28 27.65 17.12
N SER A 172 9.02 26.37 16.93
CA SER A 172 9.28 25.64 15.71
C SER A 172 8.00 25.04 15.16
N GLU A 173 7.86 25.03 13.83
CA GLU A 173 6.83 24.31 13.08
C GLU A 173 7.39 23.01 12.48
N TYR A 174 8.63 22.69 12.80
CA TYR A 174 9.33 21.55 12.25
C TYR A 174 8.95 20.27 13.00
N LEU A 175 8.65 19.22 12.24
CA LEU A 175 8.43 17.87 12.73
C LEU A 175 9.51 16.95 12.16
N GLU A 176 10.33 16.39 13.01
CA GLU A 176 11.37 15.44 12.61
C GLU A 176 10.80 14.07 12.22
N SER A 177 11.58 13.31 11.47
CA SER A 177 11.24 11.93 11.09
C SER A 177 11.07 10.97 12.28
N THR A 178 11.67 11.31 13.42
CA THR A 178 11.57 10.60 14.70
C THR A 178 10.35 10.96 15.52
N GLY A 179 9.63 12.04 15.15
CA GLY A 179 8.47 12.57 15.86
C GLY A 179 8.78 13.70 16.83
N VAL A 180 10.06 14.12 16.96
CA VAL A 180 10.44 15.32 17.70
C VAL A 180 9.81 16.54 17.05
N GLY A 181 9.30 17.48 17.86
CA GLY A 181 8.54 18.64 17.42
C GLY A 181 7.01 18.46 17.46
N ALA A 182 6.51 17.23 17.60
CA ALA A 182 5.07 16.95 17.56
C ALA A 182 4.29 17.67 18.65
N SER A 183 4.79 17.70 19.90
CA SER A 183 4.13 18.39 21.01
C SER A 183 4.12 19.90 20.82
N ASN A 184 5.22 20.47 20.33
CA ASN A 184 5.32 21.89 20.02
C ASN A 184 4.44 22.30 18.85
N LEU A 185 4.37 21.50 17.79
CA LEU A 185 3.51 21.75 16.62
C LEU A 185 2.03 21.79 17.01
N ILE A 186 1.54 20.77 17.73
CA ILE A 186 0.14 20.71 18.19
C ILE A 186 -0.14 21.87 19.17
N ARG A 187 0.80 22.16 20.09
CA ARG A 187 0.69 23.31 21.01
C ARG A 187 0.49 24.62 20.25
N LYS A 188 1.33 24.85 19.24
CA LYS A 188 1.32 26.06 18.45
C LYS A 188 -0.02 26.25 17.76
N ILE A 189 -0.55 25.21 17.12
CA ILE A 189 -1.83 25.27 16.42
C ILE A 189 -3.00 25.54 17.38
N LEU A 190 -3.00 24.90 18.56
CA LEU A 190 -4.11 25.03 19.51
C LEU A 190 -4.09 26.36 20.32
N ASN A 191 -2.93 27.02 20.45
CA ASN A 191 -2.80 28.12 21.42
C ASN A 191 -2.44 29.48 20.76
N TYR A 192 -2.08 29.52 19.48
CA TYR A 192 -1.72 30.75 18.80
C TYR A 192 -2.83 31.17 17.82
N SER A 193 -3.28 32.42 17.90
CA SER A 193 -4.39 32.97 17.12
C SER A 193 -4.16 33.02 15.60
N GLY A 194 -2.94 32.77 15.15
CA GLY A 194 -2.59 32.75 13.73
C GLY A 194 -2.86 31.41 13.02
N TYR A 195 -3.28 30.38 13.75
CA TYR A 195 -3.52 29.05 13.24
C TYR A 195 -4.99 28.62 13.40
N ASP A 196 -5.43 27.72 12.52
CA ASP A 196 -6.79 27.14 12.61
C ASP A 196 -6.77 25.91 13.54
N GLU A 197 -7.32 26.06 14.75
CA GLU A 197 -7.46 24.98 15.73
C GLU A 197 -8.27 23.77 15.21
N ASN A 198 -9.17 23.99 14.23
CA ASN A 198 -9.95 22.92 13.62
C ASN A 198 -9.08 21.85 12.94
N LEU A 199 -7.87 22.19 12.54
CA LEU A 199 -6.90 21.20 12.02
C LEU A 199 -6.62 20.09 13.03
N ILE A 200 -6.57 20.44 14.33
CA ILE A 200 -6.35 19.46 15.40
C ILE A 200 -7.68 18.93 15.94
N GLU A 201 -8.63 19.82 16.24
CA GLU A 201 -9.87 19.46 16.94
C GLU A 201 -10.86 18.70 16.07
N LYS A 202 -10.82 18.88 14.74
CA LYS A 202 -11.73 18.22 13.81
C LYS A 202 -11.01 17.29 12.85
N GLU A 203 -10.00 17.77 12.10
CA GLU A 203 -9.39 16.97 11.04
C GLU A 203 -8.51 15.86 11.62
N LEU A 204 -7.53 16.20 12.47
CA LEU A 204 -6.66 15.22 13.10
C LEU A 204 -7.44 14.26 13.99
N LEU A 205 -8.31 14.79 14.87
CA LEU A 205 -9.11 14.00 15.78
C LEU A 205 -10.11 13.10 15.04
N GLY A 206 -10.75 13.61 14.00
CA GLY A 206 -11.67 12.84 13.16
C GLY A 206 -11.00 11.69 12.45
N ALA A 207 -9.83 11.93 11.84
CA ALA A 207 -9.03 10.90 11.18
C ALA A 207 -8.49 9.86 12.18
N LEU A 208 -8.03 10.31 13.34
CA LEU A 208 -7.59 9.43 14.42
C LEU A 208 -8.71 8.49 14.85
N ASN A 209 -9.89 9.03 15.17
CA ASN A 209 -11.05 8.24 15.55
C ASN A 209 -11.51 7.28 14.47
N TYR A 210 -11.44 7.67 13.19
CA TYR A 210 -11.75 6.78 12.07
C TYR A 210 -10.85 5.55 12.03
N ILE A 211 -9.54 5.73 12.26
CA ILE A 211 -8.57 4.63 12.21
C ILE A 211 -8.69 3.72 13.44
N ILE A 212 -8.87 4.29 14.64
CA ILE A 212 -8.85 3.50 15.88
C ILE A 212 -10.19 2.86 16.23
N TYR A 213 -11.32 3.30 15.65
CA TYR A 213 -12.61 2.68 15.92
C TYR A 213 -12.61 1.19 15.52
N PRO A 214 -13.18 0.25 16.30
CA PRO A 214 -14.00 0.46 17.51
C PRO A 214 -13.24 0.41 18.85
N GLU A 215 -11.90 0.31 18.87
CA GLU A 215 -11.14 0.09 20.11
C GLU A 215 -11.26 1.26 21.09
N SER A 216 -11.24 2.51 20.57
CA SER A 216 -11.39 3.73 21.37
C SER A 216 -12.06 4.83 20.57
N GLN A 217 -12.55 5.85 21.26
CA GLN A 217 -13.06 7.07 20.66
C GLN A 217 -12.72 8.27 21.53
N TYR A 218 -11.91 9.17 21.01
CA TYR A 218 -11.50 10.38 21.72
C TYR A 218 -12.42 11.54 21.39
N SER A 219 -12.75 12.32 22.43
CA SER A 219 -13.59 13.52 22.32
C SER A 219 -12.76 14.80 22.11
N GLY A 220 -11.43 14.76 22.27
CA GLY A 220 -10.60 15.94 22.08
C GLY A 220 -9.11 15.66 22.26
N ILE A 221 -8.31 16.61 21.78
CA ILE A 221 -6.85 16.66 21.94
C ILE A 221 -6.54 17.97 22.66
N LYS A 222 -5.72 17.94 23.70
CA LYS A 222 -5.25 19.12 24.46
C LYS A 222 -3.77 19.03 24.70
N VAL A 223 -3.14 20.18 24.84
CA VAL A 223 -1.74 20.29 25.24
C VAL A 223 -1.65 21.08 26.54
N GLN A 224 -0.90 20.55 27.50
CA GLN A 224 -0.75 21.18 28.82
C GLN A 224 0.71 21.13 29.28
N GLN A 225 1.08 22.13 30.07
CA GLN A 225 2.40 22.14 30.71
C GLN A 225 2.44 21.10 31.84
N ILE A 226 3.54 20.36 31.88
CA ILE A 226 3.90 19.48 32.99
C ILE A 226 5.25 19.92 33.54
N ARG A 227 5.41 19.85 34.86
CA ARG A 227 6.66 20.14 35.53
C ARG A 227 7.40 18.85 35.82
N LYS A 228 8.63 18.76 35.38
CA LYS A 228 9.58 17.71 35.76
C LYS A 228 10.72 18.35 36.57
N ASP A 229 11.61 17.52 37.14
CA ASP A 229 12.72 17.99 37.99
C ASP A 229 13.68 18.90 37.23
N ASP A 230 13.79 18.73 35.92
CA ASP A 230 14.70 19.41 35.00
C ASP A 230 14.06 20.56 34.18
N GLY A 231 12.74 20.79 34.34
CA GLY A 231 12.09 21.89 33.62
C GLY A 231 10.59 21.78 33.42
N ILE A 232 10.07 22.65 32.56
CA ILE A 232 8.69 22.71 32.15
C ILE A 232 8.60 22.15 30.74
N TYR A 233 7.69 21.20 30.53
CA TYR A 233 7.46 20.49 29.27
C TYR A 233 6.02 20.61 28.82
N TRP A 234 5.77 20.50 27.54
CA TRP A 234 4.45 20.41 26.96
C TRP A 234 4.09 18.95 26.67
N GLU A 235 3.00 18.46 27.24
CA GLU A 235 2.47 17.12 27.07
C GLU A 235 1.13 17.16 26.33
N ILE A 236 0.97 16.25 25.37
CA ILE A 236 -0.30 16.05 24.66
C ILE A 236 -1.19 15.12 25.46
N TYR A 237 -2.46 15.49 25.59
CA TYR A 237 -3.50 14.70 26.25
C TYR A 237 -4.62 14.36 25.26
N LEU A 238 -4.98 13.10 25.19
CA LEU A 238 -6.20 12.64 24.56
C LEU A 238 -7.32 12.57 25.58
N ILE A 239 -8.51 12.98 25.19
CA ILE A 239 -9.69 12.99 26.08
C ILE A 239 -10.63 11.86 25.68
N GLU A 240 -10.91 10.94 26.60
CA GLU A 240 -11.86 9.84 26.44
C GLU A 240 -12.76 9.79 27.68
N ASN A 241 -14.09 9.78 27.49
CA ASN A 241 -15.06 9.76 28.57
C ASN A 241 -14.74 10.81 29.68
N GLU A 242 -14.44 12.05 29.29
CA GLU A 242 -14.07 13.19 30.15
C GLU A 242 -12.74 13.03 30.91
N ARG A 243 -12.05 11.90 30.73
CA ARG A 243 -10.73 11.65 31.34
C ARG A 243 -9.62 12.05 30.36
N ARG A 244 -8.51 12.54 30.92
CA ARG A 244 -7.34 12.96 30.17
C ARG A 244 -6.24 11.91 30.29
N PHE A 245 -5.75 11.43 29.16
CA PHE A 245 -4.67 10.45 29.10
C PHE A 245 -3.45 11.09 28.43
N PRO A 246 -2.29 11.15 29.13
CA PRO A 246 -1.06 11.71 28.54
C PRO A 246 -0.56 10.78 27.44
N LEU A 247 -0.37 11.33 26.25
CA LEU A 247 0.03 10.57 25.06
C LEU A 247 1.39 9.90 25.24
N SER A 248 2.32 10.53 25.98
CA SER A 248 3.63 9.94 26.27
C SER A 248 3.57 8.56 26.94
N ARG A 249 2.49 8.30 27.72
CA ARG A 249 2.25 7.04 28.43
C ARG A 249 1.36 6.05 27.68
N MET A 250 0.87 6.43 26.51
CA MET A 250 0.04 5.56 25.67
C MET A 250 0.89 4.65 24.79
N GLY A 251 0.26 3.65 24.20
CA GLY A 251 0.94 2.70 23.32
C GLY A 251 1.59 3.36 22.11
N SER A 252 2.75 2.86 21.70
CA SER A 252 3.51 3.37 20.56
C SER A 252 2.74 3.34 19.23
N GLY A 253 1.83 2.38 19.06
CA GLY A 253 0.97 2.32 17.88
C GLY A 253 0.09 3.56 17.70
N LEU A 254 -0.51 4.06 18.78
CA LEU A 254 -1.32 5.28 18.75
C LEU A 254 -0.47 6.51 18.38
N LYS A 255 0.74 6.60 18.92
CA LYS A 255 1.70 7.66 18.59
C LYS A 255 2.10 7.61 17.12
N THR A 256 2.32 6.40 16.59
CA THR A 256 2.58 6.21 15.15
C THR A 256 1.43 6.75 14.30
N ILE A 257 0.19 6.43 14.61
CA ILE A 257 -0.97 6.92 13.86
C ILE A 257 -1.03 8.45 13.92
N ILE A 258 -0.83 9.05 15.07
CA ILE A 258 -0.82 10.52 15.21
C ILE A 258 0.31 11.15 14.39
N LEU A 259 1.51 10.58 14.40
CA LEU A 259 2.65 11.08 13.58
C LEU A 259 2.37 10.98 12.08
N VAL A 260 1.78 9.89 11.63
CA VAL A 260 1.33 9.75 10.23
C VAL A 260 0.33 10.85 9.88
N LEU A 261 -0.69 11.05 10.72
CA LEU A 261 -1.72 12.06 10.49
C LEU A 261 -1.17 13.49 10.54
N LEU A 262 -0.21 13.78 11.44
CA LEU A 262 0.48 15.08 11.46
C LEU A 262 1.21 15.35 10.14
N ASN A 263 1.90 14.34 9.59
CA ASN A 263 2.59 14.48 8.31
C ASN A 263 1.61 14.67 7.14
N LEU A 264 0.46 13.99 7.15
CA LEU A 264 -0.50 14.05 6.05
C LEU A 264 -1.39 15.30 6.09
N LEU A 265 -1.88 15.68 7.28
CA LEU A 265 -2.93 16.70 7.41
C LEU A 265 -2.39 18.05 7.84
N ILE A 266 -1.35 18.07 8.65
CA ILE A 266 -0.89 19.27 9.34
C ILE A 266 0.32 19.90 8.63
N ILE A 267 1.38 19.13 8.43
CA ILE A 267 2.63 19.64 7.84
C ILE A 267 2.42 20.31 6.48
N PRO A 268 1.59 19.79 5.54
CA PRO A 268 1.37 20.45 4.26
C PRO A 268 0.79 21.87 4.36
N GLN A 269 0.23 22.25 5.51
CA GLN A 269 -0.28 23.60 5.74
C GLN A 269 0.82 24.62 6.04
N PHE A 270 2.01 24.14 6.47
CA PHE A 270 3.15 24.97 6.87
C PHE A 270 4.31 24.94 5.86
N GLU A 271 4.31 23.98 4.93
CA GLU A 271 5.34 23.93 3.88
C GLU A 271 5.23 25.17 2.98
N LYS A 272 6.36 25.88 2.85
CA LYS A 272 6.51 27.07 1.99
C LYS A 272 6.76 26.61 0.53
N GLY A 273 5.76 26.04 -0.13
CA GLY A 273 5.92 25.55 -1.48
C GLY A 273 4.60 25.11 -2.10
N ASP A 274 4.72 24.46 -3.23
CA ASP A 274 3.59 23.82 -3.87
C ASP A 274 3.19 22.62 -3.01
N LYS A 275 2.01 22.69 -2.37
CA LYS A 275 1.49 21.64 -1.47
C LYS A 275 1.34 20.29 -2.16
N ASP A 276 1.31 20.31 -3.49
CA ASP A 276 1.20 19.12 -4.33
C ASP A 276 2.56 18.45 -4.59
N LYS A 277 3.67 19.08 -4.17
CA LYS A 277 5.03 18.57 -4.35
C LYS A 277 5.60 17.91 -3.09
N ILE A 278 4.83 17.00 -2.50
CA ILE A 278 5.28 16.23 -1.33
C ILE A 278 5.31 14.75 -1.67
N ILE A 279 6.43 14.10 -1.38
CA ILE A 279 6.60 12.65 -1.39
C ILE A 279 6.63 12.17 0.05
N TYR A 280 5.75 11.25 0.41
CA TYR A 280 5.75 10.66 1.75
C TYR A 280 6.56 9.37 1.75
N ALA A 281 7.43 9.21 2.75
CA ALA A 281 8.25 8.03 2.95
C ALA A 281 8.07 7.52 4.39
N PHE A 282 7.24 6.50 4.59
CA PHE A 282 6.93 5.98 5.90
C PHE A 282 7.54 4.59 6.11
N GLU A 283 8.36 4.47 7.16
CA GLU A 283 9.07 3.24 7.45
C GLU A 283 8.38 2.44 8.55
N GLU A 284 8.17 1.14 8.27
CA GLU A 284 7.72 0.12 9.23
C GLU A 284 6.53 0.57 10.11
N LEU A 285 5.45 1.07 9.45
CA LEU A 285 4.27 1.57 10.16
C LEU A 285 3.57 0.50 11.00
N GLU A 286 3.78 -0.78 10.68
CA GLU A 286 3.24 -1.91 11.42
C GLU A 286 3.80 -2.07 12.83
N ASN A 287 4.96 -1.47 13.12
CA ASN A 287 5.60 -1.62 14.42
C ASN A 287 4.67 -1.22 15.56
N ASN A 288 4.44 -2.17 16.49
CA ASN A 288 3.56 -2.01 17.66
C ASN A 288 2.08 -1.73 17.33
N LEU A 289 1.63 -1.98 16.09
CA LEU A 289 0.22 -1.92 15.73
C LEU A 289 -0.40 -3.32 15.69
N HIS A 290 -1.55 -3.46 16.34
CA HIS A 290 -2.35 -4.67 16.19
C HIS A 290 -2.78 -4.87 14.73
N PRO A 291 -2.87 -6.10 14.20
CA PRO A 291 -3.24 -6.38 12.82
C PRO A 291 -4.46 -5.62 12.29
N ALA A 292 -5.49 -5.46 13.10
CA ALA A 292 -6.69 -4.71 12.71
C ALA A 292 -6.40 -3.21 12.50
N LEU A 293 -5.55 -2.61 13.35
CA LEU A 293 -5.13 -1.22 13.22
C LEU A 293 -4.23 -1.02 11.99
N GLN A 294 -3.33 -1.97 11.70
CA GLN A 294 -2.52 -1.94 10.48
C GLN A 294 -3.39 -1.86 9.23
N ARG A 295 -4.41 -2.72 9.12
CA ARG A 295 -5.33 -2.73 7.96
C ARG A 295 -6.06 -1.40 7.81
N ARG A 296 -6.60 -0.83 8.90
CA ARG A 296 -7.31 0.45 8.86
C ARG A 296 -6.39 1.61 8.52
N LEU A 297 -5.15 1.61 9.03
CA LEU A 297 -4.16 2.61 8.69
C LEU A 297 -3.77 2.52 7.20
N PHE A 298 -3.49 1.31 6.69
CA PHE A 298 -3.15 1.13 5.27
C PHE A 298 -4.32 1.49 4.34
N ASP A 299 -5.56 1.18 4.72
CA ASP A 299 -6.72 1.59 3.95
C ASP A 299 -6.90 3.12 3.96
N TYR A 300 -6.68 3.78 5.10
CA TYR A 300 -6.68 5.23 5.20
C TYR A 300 -5.60 5.86 4.30
N LEU A 301 -4.37 5.36 4.33
CA LEU A 301 -3.27 5.83 3.47
C LEU A 301 -3.62 5.69 1.98
N TYR A 302 -4.20 4.57 1.59
CA TYR A 302 -4.65 4.35 0.22
C TYR A 302 -5.71 5.36 -0.20
N GLN A 303 -6.76 5.54 0.61
CA GLN A 303 -7.83 6.50 0.33
C GLN A 303 -7.28 7.93 0.25
N TYR A 304 -6.39 8.30 1.18
CA TYR A 304 -5.75 9.61 1.20
C TYR A 304 -4.92 9.84 -0.08
N SER A 305 -4.08 8.88 -0.45
CA SER A 305 -3.20 9.01 -1.61
C SER A 305 -3.98 9.12 -2.92
N CYS A 306 -5.06 8.35 -3.08
CA CYS A 306 -5.92 8.43 -4.25
C CYS A 306 -6.72 9.75 -4.31
N LYS A 307 -7.17 10.26 -3.15
CA LYS A 307 -7.95 11.50 -3.07
C LYS A 307 -7.12 12.74 -3.38
N HIS A 308 -5.87 12.76 -2.93
CA HIS A 308 -4.98 13.92 -3.04
C HIS A 308 -3.92 13.76 -4.15
N ASP A 309 -3.94 12.64 -4.86
CA ASP A 309 -2.99 12.26 -5.93
C ASP A 309 -1.51 12.41 -5.52
N VAL A 310 -1.18 12.02 -4.30
CA VAL A 310 0.17 12.12 -3.73
C VAL A 310 0.92 10.79 -3.80
N MET A 311 2.25 10.86 -3.90
CA MET A 311 3.14 9.70 -3.89
C MET A 311 3.51 9.30 -2.46
N MET A 312 3.45 7.99 -2.18
CA MET A 312 3.87 7.40 -0.91
C MET A 312 4.79 6.20 -1.14
N PHE A 313 5.90 6.17 -0.43
CA PHE A 313 6.78 5.02 -0.32
C PHE A 313 6.64 4.43 1.08
N LEU A 314 6.28 3.16 1.17
CA LEU A 314 6.05 2.46 2.43
C LEU A 314 7.05 1.32 2.55
N THR A 315 7.87 1.29 3.60
CA THR A 315 8.67 0.10 3.90
C THR A 315 7.96 -0.77 4.93
N THR A 316 7.97 -2.06 4.72
CA THR A 316 7.30 -3.01 5.62
C THR A 316 7.90 -4.40 5.54
N HIS A 317 7.72 -5.20 6.59
CA HIS A 317 7.89 -6.66 6.60
C HIS A 317 6.58 -7.37 6.97
N SER A 318 5.47 -6.64 7.00
CA SER A 318 4.15 -7.19 7.35
C SER A 318 3.44 -7.80 6.14
N HIS A 319 3.03 -9.06 6.28
CA HIS A 319 2.14 -9.71 5.31
C HIS A 319 0.76 -9.01 5.18
N ILE A 320 0.36 -8.25 6.21
CA ILE A 320 -0.89 -7.49 6.21
C ILE A 320 -0.84 -6.39 5.14
N ALA A 321 0.32 -5.76 4.95
CA ALA A 321 0.52 -4.77 3.89
C ALA A 321 0.33 -5.40 2.50
N ILE A 322 0.86 -6.63 2.28
CA ILE A 322 0.65 -7.36 1.02
C ILE A 322 -0.84 -7.52 0.74
N ASN A 323 -1.59 -8.03 1.73
CA ASN A 323 -3.03 -8.24 1.58
C ASN A 323 -3.82 -6.94 1.40
N ALA A 324 -3.38 -5.87 2.07
CA ALA A 324 -4.04 -4.56 1.99
C ALA A 324 -3.86 -3.89 0.61
N PHE A 325 -2.73 -4.13 -0.05
CA PHE A 325 -2.34 -3.39 -1.25
C PHE A 325 -2.35 -4.21 -2.55
N SER A 326 -2.29 -5.55 -2.49
CA SER A 326 -2.10 -6.40 -3.69
C SER A 326 -3.21 -6.36 -4.73
N GLU A 327 -4.43 -5.97 -4.36
CA GLU A 327 -5.58 -5.87 -5.26
C GLU A 327 -5.99 -4.41 -5.53
N LYS A 328 -5.21 -3.44 -5.05
CA LYS A 328 -5.51 -2.01 -5.20
C LYS A 328 -4.91 -1.46 -6.49
N GLU A 329 -5.68 -0.63 -7.18
CA GLU A 329 -5.18 0.14 -8.32
C GLU A 329 -4.21 1.23 -7.87
N LYS A 330 -3.34 1.70 -8.76
CA LYS A 330 -2.32 2.72 -8.48
C LYS A 330 -1.37 2.35 -7.31
N VAL A 331 -1.11 1.07 -7.14
CA VAL A 331 -0.17 0.53 -6.15
C VAL A 331 0.80 -0.43 -6.83
N GLN A 332 2.05 -0.43 -6.40
CA GLN A 332 3.00 -1.49 -6.71
C GLN A 332 3.64 -2.03 -5.43
N ILE A 333 3.99 -3.30 -5.45
CA ILE A 333 4.72 -3.96 -4.37
C ILE A 333 6.06 -4.43 -4.93
N LEU A 334 7.14 -4.00 -4.28
CA LEU A 334 8.51 -4.34 -4.64
C LEU A 334 9.13 -5.18 -3.52
N HIS A 335 9.56 -6.37 -3.85
CA HIS A 335 10.28 -7.26 -2.94
C HIS A 335 11.76 -6.93 -2.95
N VAL A 336 12.28 -6.47 -1.81
CA VAL A 336 13.68 -6.16 -1.61
C VAL A 336 14.34 -7.34 -0.89
N MET A 337 15.12 -8.10 -1.63
CA MET A 337 15.82 -9.31 -1.13
C MET A 337 17.29 -9.03 -0.96
N LYS A 338 17.93 -9.75 -0.04
CA LYS A 338 19.38 -9.72 0.14
C LYS A 338 19.96 -11.14 0.05
N ASN A 339 20.68 -11.39 -1.03
CA ASN A 339 21.35 -12.65 -1.28
C ASN A 339 22.87 -12.43 -1.31
N ASN A 340 23.63 -13.23 -0.54
CA ASN A 340 25.10 -13.13 -0.50
C ASN A 340 25.64 -11.70 -0.30
N GLN A 341 25.00 -10.94 0.61
CA GLN A 341 25.31 -9.54 0.94
C GLN A 341 24.91 -8.50 -0.11
N VAL A 342 24.36 -8.90 -1.24
CA VAL A 342 23.87 -8.01 -2.29
C VAL A 342 22.36 -7.92 -2.25
N SER A 343 21.83 -6.69 -2.31
CA SER A 343 20.38 -6.44 -2.36
C SER A 343 19.90 -6.38 -3.81
N THR A 344 18.73 -6.95 -4.04
CA THR A 344 18.02 -6.93 -5.32
C THR A 344 16.58 -6.52 -5.12
N ILE A 345 15.94 -5.99 -6.17
CA ILE A 345 14.52 -5.59 -6.13
C ILE A 345 13.78 -6.36 -7.23
N GLN A 346 12.66 -6.94 -6.86
CA GLN A 346 11.77 -7.63 -7.78
C GLN A 346 10.33 -7.11 -7.61
N ARG A 347 9.66 -6.78 -8.70
CA ARG A 347 8.24 -6.46 -8.67
C ARG A 347 7.43 -7.73 -8.41
N ILE A 348 6.46 -7.65 -7.51
CA ILE A 348 5.58 -8.77 -7.19
C ILE A 348 4.33 -8.69 -8.05
N ASP A 349 4.17 -9.71 -8.90
CA ASP A 349 2.91 -9.97 -9.58
C ASP A 349 2.09 -11.00 -8.79
N ASN A 350 0.81 -11.14 -9.11
CA ASN A 350 -0.13 -12.04 -8.40
C ASN A 350 0.33 -13.51 -8.31
N TYR A 351 1.27 -13.94 -9.17
CA TYR A 351 1.78 -15.31 -9.22
C TYR A 351 2.97 -15.58 -8.27
N SER A 352 3.69 -14.57 -7.81
CA SER A 352 4.89 -14.72 -6.97
C SER A 352 4.64 -14.60 -5.45
N LYS A 353 3.37 -14.54 -5.04
CA LYS A 353 3.01 -14.36 -3.61
C LYS A 353 3.53 -15.49 -2.70
N SER A 354 3.59 -16.73 -3.17
CA SER A 354 4.05 -17.86 -2.35
C SER A 354 5.54 -17.82 -2.03
N GLU A 355 6.37 -17.37 -2.96
CA GLU A 355 7.82 -17.20 -2.74
C GLU A 355 8.09 -16.07 -1.76
N LEU A 356 7.35 -14.97 -1.88
CA LEU A 356 7.41 -13.85 -0.95
C LEU A 356 7.04 -14.24 0.48
N LEU A 357 5.96 -15.02 0.66
CA LEU A 357 5.54 -15.49 1.98
C LEU A 357 6.61 -16.38 2.63
N ASN A 358 7.28 -17.21 1.83
CA ASN A 358 8.39 -18.03 2.29
C ASN A 358 9.63 -17.20 2.67
N ASP A 359 9.98 -16.20 1.87
CA ASP A 359 11.11 -15.31 2.18
C ASP A 359 10.88 -14.49 3.45
N LEU A 360 9.66 -14.07 3.69
CA LEU A 360 9.29 -13.36 4.92
C LEU A 360 9.16 -14.27 6.15
N ASP A 361 9.41 -15.58 6.01
CA ASP A 361 9.27 -16.59 7.07
C ASP A 361 7.86 -16.61 7.70
N ILE A 362 6.84 -16.28 6.89
CA ILE A 362 5.45 -16.21 7.34
C ILE A 362 4.88 -17.62 7.40
N ARG A 363 4.51 -18.04 8.61
CA ARG A 363 3.88 -19.34 8.85
C ARG A 363 2.36 -19.25 8.65
N ALA A 364 1.75 -20.40 8.34
CA ALA A 364 0.30 -20.49 8.25
C ALA A 364 -0.40 -20.00 9.55
N SER A 365 0.24 -20.18 10.71
CA SER A 365 -0.25 -19.67 12.00
C SER A 365 -0.37 -18.14 12.06
N ASP A 366 0.49 -17.42 11.34
CA ASP A 366 0.48 -15.95 11.37
C ASP A 366 -0.67 -15.40 10.51
N LEU A 367 -1.07 -16.13 9.47
CA LEU A 367 -2.26 -15.86 8.68
C LEU A 367 -3.56 -16.07 9.45
N LEU A 368 -3.52 -16.90 10.50
CA LEU A 368 -4.67 -17.21 11.35
C LEU A 368 -4.96 -16.15 12.45
N GLN A 369 -4.12 -15.14 12.60
CA GLN A 369 -4.29 -14.05 13.57
C GLN A 369 -5.31 -12.97 13.15
N SER A 370 -6.16 -13.24 12.15
CA SER A 370 -7.26 -12.34 11.78
C SER A 370 -8.35 -12.28 12.86
N ASN A 371 -9.13 -11.19 12.91
CA ASN A 371 -10.23 -11.03 13.88
C ASN A 371 -11.31 -12.11 13.74
N GLY A 372 -11.53 -12.61 12.53
CA GLY A 372 -12.42 -13.73 12.21
C GLY A 372 -11.93 -14.49 10.99
N ILE A 373 -12.22 -15.78 10.93
CA ILE A 373 -11.91 -16.64 9.78
C ILE A 373 -13.21 -17.24 9.25
N VAL A 374 -13.41 -17.12 7.94
CA VAL A 374 -14.49 -17.79 7.24
C VAL A 374 -13.89 -18.87 6.35
N TRP A 375 -14.04 -20.12 6.77
CA TRP A 375 -13.61 -21.27 6.01
C TRP A 375 -14.59 -21.61 4.92
N VAL A 376 -14.13 -21.71 3.67
CA VAL A 376 -14.93 -22.04 2.50
C VAL A 376 -14.22 -23.09 1.65
N GLU A 377 -14.95 -23.79 0.78
CA GLU A 377 -14.36 -24.84 -0.04
C GLU A 377 -13.42 -24.29 -1.08
N GLY A 378 -13.82 -23.21 -1.75
CA GLY A 378 -13.05 -22.63 -2.84
C GLY A 378 -13.30 -21.13 -3.09
N PRO A 379 -12.65 -20.58 -4.14
CA PRO A 379 -12.78 -19.16 -4.49
C PRO A 379 -14.19 -18.73 -4.91
N SER A 380 -15.01 -19.64 -5.47
CA SER A 380 -16.41 -19.37 -5.82
C SER A 380 -17.24 -19.01 -4.60
N ASP A 381 -17.12 -19.79 -3.54
CA ASP A 381 -17.88 -19.59 -2.30
C ASP A 381 -17.56 -18.25 -1.66
N ARG A 382 -16.27 -17.85 -1.68
CA ARG A 382 -15.83 -16.53 -1.22
C ARG A 382 -16.61 -15.41 -1.92
N VAL A 383 -16.76 -15.51 -3.24
CA VAL A 383 -17.43 -14.46 -4.03
C VAL A 383 -18.91 -14.35 -3.61
N TYR A 384 -19.59 -15.48 -3.42
CA TYR A 384 -21.00 -15.50 -3.01
C TYR A 384 -21.18 -14.97 -1.59
N VAL A 385 -20.40 -15.46 -0.65
CA VAL A 385 -20.51 -15.04 0.76
C VAL A 385 -20.18 -13.55 0.91
N LYS A 386 -19.13 -13.06 0.26
CA LYS A 386 -18.78 -11.64 0.25
C LYS A 386 -19.95 -10.79 -0.27
N ARG A 387 -20.55 -11.21 -1.38
CA ARG A 387 -21.69 -10.51 -1.96
C ARG A 387 -22.91 -10.51 -1.05
N TRP A 388 -23.19 -11.60 -0.34
CA TRP A 388 -24.31 -11.66 0.61
C TRP A 388 -24.08 -10.75 1.81
N ILE A 389 -22.87 -10.70 2.36
CA ILE A 389 -22.52 -9.77 3.45
C ILE A 389 -22.76 -8.31 3.02
N GLU A 390 -22.37 -7.96 1.78
CA GLU A 390 -22.60 -6.62 1.23
C GLU A 390 -24.10 -6.31 1.06
N LEU A 391 -24.89 -7.27 0.59
CA LEU A 391 -26.35 -7.10 0.37
C LEU A 391 -27.13 -6.94 1.67
N GLU A 392 -26.69 -7.56 2.76
CA GLU A 392 -27.27 -7.38 4.10
C GLU A 392 -26.96 -6.01 4.72
N GLY A 393 -26.16 -5.17 4.03
CA GLY A 393 -25.79 -3.85 4.53
C GLY A 393 -24.84 -3.87 5.72
N ILE A 394 -24.25 -5.02 6.03
CA ILE A 394 -23.28 -5.19 7.11
C ILE A 394 -21.95 -4.56 6.65
N LYS A 395 -21.41 -3.65 7.46
CA LYS A 395 -20.16 -2.94 7.16
C LYS A 395 -18.89 -3.79 7.43
N PHE A 396 -18.98 -5.10 7.42
CA PHE A 396 -17.82 -5.97 7.53
C PHE A 396 -17.04 -6.00 6.22
N GLN A 397 -15.72 -5.85 6.32
CA GLN A 397 -14.81 -5.85 5.18
C GLN A 397 -13.82 -7.01 5.32
N GLU A 398 -13.68 -7.77 4.24
CA GLU A 398 -12.64 -8.77 4.11
C GLU A 398 -11.25 -8.12 4.23
N GLY A 399 -10.35 -8.79 4.95
CA GLY A 399 -9.03 -8.23 5.25
C GLY A 399 -9.00 -7.27 6.44
N ARG A 400 -10.15 -6.72 6.86
CA ARG A 400 -10.28 -5.87 8.03
C ARG A 400 -10.95 -6.58 9.21
N ASP A 401 -12.14 -7.12 8.98
CA ASP A 401 -12.98 -7.70 10.04
C ASP A 401 -12.92 -9.24 10.02
N TYR A 402 -12.72 -9.84 8.86
CA TYR A 402 -12.58 -11.27 8.66
C TYR A 402 -11.67 -11.60 7.47
N GLN A 403 -11.22 -12.86 7.40
CA GLN A 403 -10.41 -13.42 6.32
C GLN A 403 -11.07 -14.71 5.80
N PHE A 404 -11.07 -14.89 4.48
CA PHE A 404 -11.42 -16.20 3.92
C PHE A 404 -10.22 -17.14 3.92
N MET A 405 -10.48 -18.40 4.26
CA MET A 405 -9.53 -19.49 4.14
C MET A 405 -10.16 -20.65 3.38
N TYR A 406 -9.36 -21.31 2.56
CA TYR A 406 -9.84 -22.42 1.71
C TYR A 406 -9.39 -23.76 2.28
N TYR A 407 -10.36 -24.68 2.45
CA TYR A 407 -10.02 -26.03 2.88
C TYR A 407 -9.97 -27.06 1.74
N GLY A 408 -10.51 -26.75 0.54
CA GLY A 408 -10.49 -27.60 -0.66
C GLY A 408 -11.38 -28.85 -0.55
N GLY A 409 -12.28 -29.09 -1.52
CA GLY A 409 -13.34 -30.09 -1.43
C GLY A 409 -12.92 -31.54 -1.25
N ARG A 410 -11.70 -31.92 -1.70
CA ARG A 410 -11.17 -33.27 -1.48
C ARG A 410 -10.69 -33.53 -0.06
N LEU A 411 -10.40 -32.50 0.70
CA LEU A 411 -9.91 -32.62 2.08
C LEU A 411 -10.95 -33.24 3.03
N LEU A 412 -12.25 -32.96 2.84
CA LEU A 412 -13.32 -33.45 3.73
C LEU A 412 -13.82 -34.87 3.38
N SER A 413 -13.43 -35.45 2.24
CA SER A 413 -13.99 -36.71 1.75
C SER A 413 -13.15 -37.97 2.03
N HIS A 414 -11.87 -37.84 2.39
CA HIS A 414 -10.91 -38.96 2.42
C HIS A 414 -10.08 -39.10 3.71
N TYR A 415 -10.35 -38.34 4.77
CA TYR A 415 -9.55 -38.43 6.00
C TYR A 415 -9.91 -39.61 6.90
N THR A 416 -8.88 -40.26 7.43
CA THR A 416 -9.00 -41.15 8.57
C THR A 416 -9.43 -40.36 9.83
N MET A 417 -9.95 -41.05 10.86
CA MET A 417 -10.40 -40.38 12.09
C MET A 417 -9.33 -39.47 12.72
N LYS A 418 -8.06 -39.86 12.68
CA LYS A 418 -6.93 -39.09 13.26
C LYS A 418 -6.61 -37.86 12.46
N GLU A 419 -6.62 -37.93 11.15
CA GLU A 419 -6.42 -36.80 10.24
C GLU A 419 -7.58 -35.79 10.31
N ALA A 420 -8.81 -36.28 10.58
CA ALA A 420 -9.96 -35.42 10.81
C ALA A 420 -9.83 -34.60 12.10
N ASP A 421 -9.24 -35.16 13.19
CA ASP A 421 -8.97 -34.42 14.43
C ASP A 421 -7.95 -33.31 14.22
N ASP A 422 -6.87 -33.58 13.51
CA ASP A 422 -5.83 -32.60 13.20
C ASP A 422 -6.40 -31.45 12.35
N MET A 423 -7.27 -31.78 11.39
CA MET A 423 -7.95 -30.79 10.56
C MET A 423 -8.94 -29.94 11.38
N ILE A 424 -9.76 -30.55 12.24
CA ILE A 424 -10.68 -29.81 13.10
C ILE A 424 -9.91 -28.84 13.99
N ASN A 425 -8.77 -29.25 14.55
CA ASN A 425 -7.92 -28.38 15.35
C ASN A 425 -7.41 -27.16 14.55
N VAL A 426 -7.04 -27.35 13.28
CA VAL A 426 -6.63 -26.27 12.39
C VAL A 426 -7.81 -25.32 12.10
N LEU A 427 -9.00 -25.88 11.80
CA LEU A 427 -10.20 -25.09 11.51
C LEU A 427 -10.64 -24.25 12.73
N MET A 428 -10.38 -24.73 13.95
CA MET A 428 -10.75 -24.09 15.21
C MET A 428 -9.66 -23.22 15.84
N THR A 429 -8.55 -22.98 15.14
CA THR A 429 -7.42 -22.18 15.66
C THR A 429 -7.81 -20.74 15.99
N ASN A 430 -8.85 -20.21 15.37
CA ASN A 430 -9.37 -18.88 15.65
C ASN A 430 -10.71 -18.97 16.39
N ARG A 431 -10.86 -18.21 17.48
CA ARG A 431 -12.09 -18.18 18.30
C ARG A 431 -13.33 -17.69 17.54
N ASN A 432 -13.14 -16.88 16.51
CA ASN A 432 -14.19 -16.33 15.67
C ASN A 432 -14.21 -17.04 14.31
N ALA A 433 -14.06 -18.36 14.30
CA ALA A 433 -14.13 -19.12 13.08
C ALA A 433 -15.58 -19.41 12.65
N ALA A 434 -15.83 -19.27 11.37
CA ALA A 434 -17.05 -19.74 10.71
C ALA A 434 -16.64 -20.73 9.62
N ILE A 435 -17.46 -21.75 9.35
CA ILE A 435 -17.23 -22.67 8.26
C ILE A 435 -18.50 -22.88 7.42
N LEU A 436 -18.34 -22.83 6.12
CA LEU A 436 -19.37 -23.18 5.14
C LEU A 436 -18.95 -24.48 4.47
N ILE A 437 -19.90 -25.40 4.39
CA ILE A 437 -19.66 -26.75 3.84
C ILE A 437 -20.81 -27.11 2.90
N ASP A 438 -20.50 -27.53 1.70
CA ASP A 438 -21.48 -28.10 0.80
C ASP A 438 -21.98 -29.45 1.32
N SER A 439 -23.26 -29.73 1.21
CA SER A 439 -23.80 -30.97 1.73
C SER A 439 -23.51 -32.19 0.84
N ASP A 440 -23.28 -31.96 -0.43
CA ASP A 440 -23.11 -32.96 -1.50
C ASP A 440 -24.32 -33.93 -1.62
N LYS A 441 -25.48 -33.55 -1.09
CA LYS A 441 -26.69 -34.37 -1.17
C LYS A 441 -27.15 -34.54 -2.61
N ARG A 442 -27.49 -35.73 -2.94
CA ARG A 442 -28.11 -36.06 -4.24
C ARG A 442 -29.63 -36.03 -4.21
N THR A 443 -30.23 -36.18 -3.04
CA THR A 443 -31.67 -36.14 -2.79
C THR A 443 -31.96 -35.65 -1.39
N LYS A 444 -33.20 -35.28 -1.09
CA LYS A 444 -33.65 -34.84 0.24
C LYS A 444 -33.32 -35.83 1.36
N ASN A 445 -33.34 -37.12 1.07
CA ASN A 445 -33.09 -38.18 2.06
C ASN A 445 -31.63 -38.63 2.15
N SER A 446 -30.73 -38.06 1.34
CA SER A 446 -29.30 -38.37 1.41
C SER A 446 -28.71 -37.98 2.75
N ARG A 447 -27.90 -38.88 3.32
CA ARG A 447 -27.20 -38.62 4.59
C ARG A 447 -25.98 -37.75 4.34
N ILE A 448 -25.73 -36.83 5.27
CA ILE A 448 -24.49 -36.05 5.30
C ILE A 448 -23.36 -36.97 5.78
N ASN A 449 -22.17 -36.80 5.20
CA ASN A 449 -20.94 -37.52 5.58
C ASN A 449 -20.65 -37.32 7.09
N ASP A 450 -20.15 -38.36 7.75
CA ASP A 450 -19.90 -38.33 9.19
C ASP A 450 -18.82 -37.33 9.58
N THR A 451 -17.83 -37.09 8.74
CA THR A 451 -16.84 -36.01 8.93
C THR A 451 -17.51 -34.62 8.99
N LYS A 452 -18.45 -34.33 8.06
CA LYS A 452 -19.17 -33.04 8.05
C LYS A 452 -20.05 -32.87 9.28
N LYS A 453 -20.69 -33.96 9.75
CA LYS A 453 -21.46 -33.93 11.00
C LYS A 453 -20.59 -33.62 12.20
N ARG A 454 -19.43 -34.28 12.30
CA ARG A 454 -18.49 -34.09 13.39
C ARG A 454 -17.95 -32.66 13.43
N ILE A 455 -17.53 -32.10 12.29
CA ILE A 455 -17.11 -30.70 12.20
C ILE A 455 -18.23 -29.77 12.72
N ARG A 456 -19.47 -30.00 12.33
CA ARG A 456 -20.61 -29.22 12.82
C ARG A 456 -20.77 -29.31 14.33
N GLU A 457 -20.69 -30.51 14.91
CA GLU A 457 -20.84 -30.74 16.35
C GLU A 457 -19.72 -30.04 17.13
N GLU A 458 -18.49 -30.14 16.66
CA GLU A 458 -17.33 -29.48 17.26
C GLU A 458 -17.40 -27.94 17.19
N PHE A 459 -17.78 -27.38 16.04
CA PHE A 459 -18.00 -25.93 15.90
C PHE A 459 -19.12 -25.45 16.82
N GLN A 460 -20.24 -26.14 16.88
CA GLN A 460 -21.37 -25.80 17.72
C GLN A 460 -21.03 -25.89 19.23
N SER A 461 -20.28 -26.91 19.64
CA SER A 461 -19.87 -27.08 21.03
C SER A 461 -18.94 -25.97 21.51
N ASN A 462 -18.23 -25.31 20.58
CA ASN A 462 -17.35 -24.18 20.86
C ASN A 462 -17.96 -22.81 20.54
N ASN A 463 -19.29 -22.73 20.36
CA ASN A 463 -20.03 -21.52 19.99
C ASN A 463 -19.57 -20.87 18.68
N MET A 464 -19.04 -21.65 17.74
CA MET A 464 -18.63 -21.21 16.41
C MET A 464 -19.73 -21.49 15.39
N PHE A 465 -19.75 -20.71 14.31
CA PHE A 465 -20.74 -20.85 13.25
C PHE A 465 -20.34 -21.95 12.26
N CYS A 466 -21.22 -22.91 12.04
CA CYS A 466 -21.07 -23.92 11.00
C CYS A 466 -22.36 -24.00 10.17
N TRP A 467 -22.24 -23.73 8.89
CA TRP A 467 -23.35 -23.87 7.94
C TRP A 467 -23.04 -24.99 6.95
N ILE A 468 -23.87 -26.05 6.98
CA ILE A 468 -23.89 -27.06 5.94
C ILE A 468 -25.12 -26.79 5.08
N THR A 469 -24.93 -26.68 3.75
CA THR A 469 -26.00 -26.35 2.81
C THR A 469 -27.17 -27.35 2.94
N LYS A 470 -28.41 -26.88 2.81
CA LYS A 470 -29.56 -27.76 2.73
C LYS A 470 -29.61 -28.43 1.35
N GLY A 471 -29.38 -27.62 0.30
CA GLY A 471 -29.19 -28.07 -1.07
C GLY A 471 -27.82 -28.75 -1.24
N LYS A 472 -27.49 -29.14 -2.46
CA LYS A 472 -26.25 -29.84 -2.77
C LYS A 472 -25.02 -29.02 -2.57
N GLU A 473 -25.00 -27.81 -3.12
CA GLU A 473 -23.89 -26.89 -3.15
C GLU A 473 -24.38 -25.45 -2.94
N ILE A 474 -23.46 -24.53 -2.67
CA ILE A 474 -23.77 -23.12 -2.39
C ILE A 474 -24.46 -22.43 -3.57
N GLU A 475 -24.16 -22.82 -4.80
CA GLU A 475 -24.74 -22.27 -6.01
C GLU A 475 -26.26 -22.51 -6.12
N ASN A 476 -26.83 -23.52 -5.44
CA ASN A 476 -28.27 -23.73 -5.42
C ASN A 476 -29.05 -22.59 -4.75
N TYR A 477 -28.36 -21.69 -3.99
CA TYR A 477 -28.97 -20.53 -3.34
C TYR A 477 -28.92 -19.26 -4.21
N ILE A 478 -28.28 -19.30 -5.38
CA ILE A 478 -28.23 -18.14 -6.27
C ILE A 478 -29.61 -17.98 -6.93
N PRO A 479 -30.27 -16.80 -6.78
CA PRO A 479 -31.55 -16.56 -7.44
C PRO A 479 -31.41 -16.63 -8.97
N TRP A 480 -32.36 -17.30 -9.64
CA TRP A 480 -32.29 -17.42 -11.10
C TRP A 480 -32.31 -16.08 -11.81
N GLU A 481 -32.91 -15.04 -11.22
CA GLU A 481 -32.95 -13.67 -11.75
C GLU A 481 -31.53 -13.05 -11.81
N ALA A 482 -30.67 -13.40 -10.86
CA ALA A 482 -29.28 -12.97 -10.88
C ALA A 482 -28.50 -13.69 -12.00
N ILE A 483 -28.78 -14.98 -12.20
CA ILE A 483 -28.14 -15.78 -13.25
C ILE A 483 -28.64 -15.31 -14.63
N ASN A 484 -29.93 -15.02 -14.77
CA ASN A 484 -30.57 -14.56 -15.99
C ASN A 484 -29.93 -13.26 -16.53
N LYS A 485 -29.46 -12.36 -15.68
CA LYS A 485 -28.76 -11.13 -16.12
C LYS A 485 -27.56 -11.43 -17.01
N LYS A 486 -26.85 -12.53 -16.76
CA LYS A 486 -25.68 -12.95 -17.53
C LYS A 486 -26.07 -14.02 -18.59
N TYR A 487 -27.04 -14.83 -18.28
CA TYR A 487 -27.54 -15.94 -19.12
C TYR A 487 -29.03 -15.79 -19.37
N PRO A 488 -29.45 -14.94 -20.34
CA PRO A 488 -30.89 -14.56 -20.53
C PRO A 488 -31.85 -15.65 -20.88
N ARG A 489 -31.39 -16.89 -21.16
CA ARG A 489 -32.24 -18.03 -21.46
C ARG A 489 -32.63 -18.84 -20.21
N ILE A 490 -32.07 -18.47 -19.04
CA ILE A 490 -32.36 -19.14 -17.78
C ILE A 490 -33.55 -18.44 -17.14
N ASP A 491 -34.66 -19.18 -16.98
CA ASP A 491 -35.96 -18.69 -16.53
C ASP A 491 -36.51 -19.41 -15.29
N LYS A 492 -35.71 -20.33 -14.71
CA LYS A 492 -36.12 -21.09 -13.51
C LYS A 492 -34.93 -21.29 -12.57
N GLN A 493 -35.23 -21.50 -11.29
CA GLN A 493 -34.24 -21.76 -10.24
C GLN A 493 -33.53 -23.11 -10.46
N CYS A 494 -32.23 -23.17 -10.18
CA CYS A 494 -31.48 -24.41 -10.07
C CYS A 494 -32.12 -25.32 -9.02
N GLY A 495 -32.26 -26.61 -9.34
CA GLY A 495 -32.84 -27.57 -8.41
C GLY A 495 -32.02 -27.72 -7.14
N GLU A 496 -32.66 -27.91 -5.98
CA GLU A 496 -32.03 -27.99 -4.66
C GLU A 496 -30.89 -29.03 -4.58
N TYR A 497 -30.99 -30.11 -5.38
CA TYR A 497 -30.01 -31.21 -5.43
C TYR A 497 -29.36 -31.39 -6.81
N GLU A 498 -29.52 -30.39 -7.69
CA GLU A 498 -28.95 -30.37 -9.02
C GLU A 498 -27.52 -29.76 -8.98
N LEU A 499 -26.63 -30.30 -9.81
CA LEU A 499 -25.30 -29.71 -9.99
C LEU A 499 -25.41 -28.41 -10.81
N PHE A 500 -24.88 -27.32 -10.30
CA PHE A 500 -24.96 -26.03 -10.97
C PHE A 500 -24.35 -26.04 -12.39
N PRO A 501 -23.20 -26.68 -12.64
CA PRO A 501 -22.67 -26.80 -14.00
C PRO A 501 -23.62 -27.58 -14.95
N GLU A 502 -24.33 -28.61 -14.47
CA GLU A 502 -25.30 -29.36 -15.29
C GLU A 502 -26.54 -28.51 -15.60
N TYR A 503 -27.04 -27.79 -14.61
CA TYR A 503 -28.13 -26.84 -14.78
C TYR A 503 -27.81 -25.76 -15.84
N ILE A 504 -26.61 -25.15 -15.80
CA ILE A 504 -26.22 -24.18 -16.82
C ILE A 504 -26.10 -24.84 -18.20
N LYS A 505 -25.51 -26.02 -18.30
CA LYS A 505 -25.37 -26.76 -19.58
C LYS A 505 -26.69 -27.14 -20.24
N THR A 506 -27.78 -27.30 -19.48
CA THR A 506 -29.10 -27.58 -20.06
C THR A 506 -29.55 -26.46 -21.00
N VAL A 507 -29.15 -25.24 -20.75
CA VAL A 507 -29.57 -24.05 -21.53
C VAL A 507 -28.44 -23.53 -22.43
N TYR A 508 -27.18 -23.74 -22.03
CA TYR A 508 -25.99 -23.35 -22.78
C TYR A 508 -25.05 -24.55 -23.00
N PRO A 509 -25.37 -25.42 -23.99
CA PRO A 509 -24.48 -26.52 -24.34
C PRO A 509 -23.16 -26.02 -24.84
N GLY A 510 -22.06 -26.33 -24.14
CA GLY A 510 -20.71 -25.84 -24.43
C GLY A 510 -20.14 -24.84 -23.39
N PHE A 511 -20.90 -24.66 -22.30
CA PHE A 511 -20.38 -23.95 -21.11
C PHE A 511 -19.35 -24.80 -20.33
#